data_b865efe77a8f6fc6575b822d78eca04e
#
_entry.id   b865efe77a8f6fc6575b822d78eca04e
#
_cell.length_a   1.000
_cell.length_b   1.000
_cell.length_c   1.000
_cell.angle_alpha   90.00
_cell.angle_beta   90.00
_cell.angle_gamma   90.00
#
_symmetry.space_group_name_H-M   'P 1'
#
loop_
_entity.id
_entity.type
_entity.pdbx_description
1 polymer ?
#
loop_
_entity_poly.entity_id
_entity_poly.type
_entity_poly.pdbx_seq_one_letter_code
_entity_poly.pdbx_strand_id
1 'polypeptide(L)'
;MNLNFEFEEGFLDKKHILVTGASKGIGREIALGLSKFGANVILHGRREDALDEIYDEIVSHYKTDPIIIKCDLNLLDEDKSKEIAEVISKNTPCLDGIINNAAILGKMSSIADFDLGTWQKVLNTNLTSSFLLVKYLTPLMENSERPRIIFTSSGVATKGKAFWGAYAISKAAVKSLSEILQEELEPLSKIKVFNFDPGATRTSMRAYAYPAEDPSSLKDASSLLNYYLWFFSAKSENKDIRYIQYNASNS
;
A
#
# COMPACT_ATOMS: atom_id res chain seq x y z
N MET A 1 -15.93 -4.33 -11.74
CA MET A 1 -15.18 -3.45 -12.66
C MET A 1 -14.35 -4.35 -13.54
N ASN A 2 -14.50 -4.32 -14.86
CA ASN A 2 -13.66 -5.14 -15.75
C ASN A 2 -12.33 -4.42 -15.94
N LEU A 3 -11.23 -5.00 -15.45
CA LEU A 3 -9.87 -4.44 -15.48
C LEU A 3 -8.97 -5.17 -16.51
N ASN A 4 -9.55 -5.82 -17.50
CA ASN A 4 -8.81 -6.38 -18.62
C ASN A 4 -8.23 -5.24 -19.48
N PHE A 5 -7.24 -4.55 -18.92
CA PHE A 5 -6.45 -3.53 -19.62
C PHE A 5 -5.05 -4.08 -19.84
N GLU A 6 -4.59 -3.99 -21.05
CA GLU A 6 -3.18 -4.12 -21.35
C GLU A 6 -2.52 -2.75 -21.13
N PHE A 7 -1.39 -2.76 -20.43
CA PHE A 7 -0.55 -1.59 -20.24
C PHE A 7 0.75 -1.81 -21.03
N GLU A 8 1.19 -0.77 -21.71
CA GLU A 8 2.43 -0.81 -22.48
C GLU A 8 3.64 -0.85 -21.55
N GLU A 9 4.73 -1.45 -22.01
CA GLU A 9 6.04 -1.37 -21.36
C GLU A 9 6.45 0.11 -21.25
N GLY A 10 6.98 0.54 -20.09
CA GLY A 10 7.28 1.96 -19.84
C GLY A 10 6.09 2.84 -19.45
N PHE A 11 4.89 2.26 -19.24
CA PHE A 11 3.69 3.01 -18.80
C PHE A 11 3.93 3.91 -17.58
N LEU A 12 4.84 3.52 -16.68
CA LEU A 12 5.20 4.25 -15.47
C LEU A 12 6.61 4.85 -15.53
N ASP A 13 7.18 5.03 -16.71
CA ASP A 13 8.51 5.61 -16.85
C ASP A 13 8.64 6.92 -16.09
N LYS A 14 9.74 7.04 -15.32
CA LYS A 14 10.06 8.20 -14.48
C LYS A 14 9.08 8.49 -13.35
N LYS A 15 8.11 7.60 -13.07
CA LYS A 15 7.21 7.75 -11.92
C LYS A 15 7.89 7.25 -10.66
N HIS A 16 7.80 8.03 -9.57
CA HIS A 16 8.33 7.66 -8.25
C HIS A 16 7.18 7.25 -7.34
N ILE A 17 7.19 5.99 -6.90
CA ILE A 17 6.07 5.40 -6.16
C ILE A 17 6.59 4.73 -4.89
N LEU A 18 6.14 5.25 -3.74
CA LEU A 18 6.41 4.63 -2.43
C LEU A 18 5.50 3.41 -2.23
N VAL A 19 6.11 2.27 -1.92
CA VAL A 19 5.41 1.04 -1.54
C VAL A 19 5.78 0.67 -0.11
N THR A 20 4.84 0.84 0.83
CA THR A 20 5.10 0.42 2.22
C THR A 20 4.90 -1.08 2.39
N GLY A 21 5.78 -1.72 3.18
CA GLY A 21 5.76 -3.17 3.35
C GLY A 21 6.19 -3.93 2.10
N ALA A 22 7.13 -3.38 1.34
CA ALA A 22 7.64 -3.95 0.09
C ALA A 22 8.40 -5.27 0.27
N SER A 23 8.84 -5.61 1.49
CA SER A 23 9.72 -6.76 1.72
C SER A 23 9.09 -8.15 1.54
N LYS A 24 7.76 -8.27 1.39
CA LYS A 24 7.05 -9.54 1.18
C LYS A 24 5.60 -9.37 0.73
N GLY A 25 4.99 -10.50 0.32
CA GLY A 25 3.55 -10.58 0.00
C GLY A 25 3.12 -9.58 -1.05
N ILE A 26 1.98 -8.92 -0.85
CA ILE A 26 1.41 -7.98 -1.82
C ILE A 26 2.40 -6.85 -2.14
N GLY A 27 3.02 -6.24 -1.13
CA GLY A 27 3.94 -5.12 -1.34
C GLY A 27 5.14 -5.48 -2.22
N ARG A 28 5.72 -6.68 -2.04
CA ARG A 28 6.81 -7.18 -2.89
C ARG A 28 6.38 -7.33 -4.35
N GLU A 29 5.28 -8.06 -4.57
CA GLU A 29 4.80 -8.32 -5.94
C GLU A 29 4.41 -7.03 -6.66
N ILE A 30 3.83 -6.07 -5.94
CA ILE A 30 3.48 -4.78 -6.52
C ILE A 30 4.73 -3.94 -6.81
N ALA A 31 5.71 -3.91 -5.92
CA ALA A 31 6.96 -3.19 -6.17
C ALA A 31 7.67 -3.70 -7.43
N LEU A 32 7.83 -5.02 -7.56
CA LEU A 32 8.41 -5.66 -8.74
C LEU A 32 7.57 -5.37 -10.01
N GLY A 33 6.25 -5.52 -9.89
CA GLY A 33 5.35 -5.26 -11.00
C GLY A 33 5.38 -3.83 -11.50
N LEU A 34 5.38 -2.83 -10.59
CA LEU A 34 5.49 -1.42 -10.96
C LEU A 34 6.84 -1.11 -11.62
N SER A 35 7.94 -1.67 -11.09
CA SER A 35 9.28 -1.54 -11.69
C SER A 35 9.35 -2.14 -13.09
N LYS A 36 8.68 -3.28 -13.34
CA LYS A 36 8.57 -3.87 -14.67
C LYS A 36 7.92 -2.92 -15.69
N PHE A 37 7.01 -2.05 -15.23
CA PHE A 37 6.37 -1.02 -16.08
C PHE A 37 7.08 0.33 -16.05
N GLY A 38 8.32 0.41 -15.54
CA GLY A 38 9.19 1.58 -15.62
C GLY A 38 9.20 2.49 -14.38
N ALA A 39 8.45 2.16 -13.31
CA ALA A 39 8.46 2.98 -12.11
C ALA A 39 9.76 2.88 -11.31
N ASN A 40 10.28 4.00 -10.83
CA ASN A 40 11.29 4.06 -9.78
C ASN A 40 10.59 3.88 -8.44
N VAL A 41 10.65 2.67 -7.89
CA VAL A 41 9.95 2.36 -6.64
C VAL A 41 10.76 2.75 -5.42
N ILE A 42 10.08 3.30 -4.42
CA ILE A 42 10.66 3.57 -3.11
C ILE A 42 10.22 2.41 -2.20
N LEU A 43 11.17 1.53 -1.92
CA LEU A 43 10.96 0.28 -1.19
C LEU A 43 11.02 0.56 0.31
N HIS A 44 9.86 0.52 0.99
CA HIS A 44 9.85 0.69 2.43
C HIS A 44 9.61 -0.65 3.14
N GLY A 45 10.40 -0.89 4.19
CA GLY A 45 10.25 -2.07 5.05
C GLY A 45 11.13 -1.99 6.31
N ARG A 46 11.04 -3.03 7.15
CA ARG A 46 11.80 -3.12 8.40
C ARG A 46 13.09 -3.92 8.26
N ARG A 47 13.08 -4.92 7.39
CA ARG A 47 14.19 -5.84 7.17
C ARG A 47 15.00 -5.38 5.99
N GLU A 48 16.22 -4.98 6.25
CA GLU A 48 17.16 -4.49 5.25
C GLU A 48 17.52 -5.60 4.25
N ASP A 49 17.89 -6.78 4.75
CA ASP A 49 18.20 -7.95 3.94
C ASP A 49 17.13 -8.26 2.88
N ALA A 50 15.86 -8.22 3.28
CA ALA A 50 14.76 -8.48 2.36
C ALA A 50 14.43 -7.31 1.43
N LEU A 51 14.83 -6.09 1.74
CA LEU A 51 14.74 -4.95 0.84
C LEU A 51 15.87 -4.97 -0.18
N ASP A 52 17.08 -5.33 0.25
CA ASP A 52 18.24 -5.47 -0.63
C ASP A 52 18.01 -6.56 -1.69
N GLU A 53 17.44 -7.71 -1.30
CA GLU A 53 17.06 -8.77 -2.25
C GLU A 53 16.13 -8.24 -3.36
N ILE A 54 15.15 -7.41 -3.02
CA ILE A 54 14.20 -6.86 -3.99
C ILE A 54 14.85 -5.75 -4.82
N TYR A 55 15.70 -4.95 -4.20
CA TYR A 55 16.49 -3.93 -4.88
C TYR A 55 17.35 -4.56 -5.97
N ASP A 56 18.12 -5.61 -5.62
CA ASP A 56 18.99 -6.32 -6.55
C ASP A 56 18.19 -6.99 -7.68
N GLU A 57 17.01 -7.57 -7.36
CA GLU A 57 16.10 -8.14 -8.35
C GLU A 57 15.61 -7.07 -9.33
N ILE A 58 15.24 -5.89 -8.85
CA ILE A 58 14.79 -4.78 -9.70
C ILE A 58 15.92 -4.28 -10.61
N VAL A 59 17.08 -3.99 -10.03
CA VAL A 59 18.23 -3.45 -10.79
C VAL A 59 18.73 -4.45 -11.82
N SER A 60 18.68 -5.76 -11.53
CA SER A 60 19.13 -6.78 -12.47
C SER A 60 18.17 -7.04 -13.62
N HIS A 61 16.86 -6.81 -13.46
CA HIS A 61 15.86 -7.16 -14.46
C HIS A 61 15.20 -5.96 -15.14
N TYR A 62 15.16 -4.79 -14.47
CA TYR A 62 14.46 -3.61 -14.95
C TYR A 62 15.40 -2.41 -14.99
N LYS A 63 15.16 -1.47 -15.91
CA LYS A 63 15.96 -0.25 -16.06
C LYS A 63 15.38 0.88 -15.20
N THR A 64 15.29 0.64 -13.89
CA THR A 64 14.74 1.60 -12.93
C THR A 64 15.68 1.75 -11.73
N ASP A 65 15.59 2.89 -11.05
CA ASP A 65 16.44 3.24 -9.91
C ASP A 65 15.61 3.17 -8.61
N PRO A 66 15.52 2.00 -7.94
CA PRO A 66 14.79 1.89 -6.69
C PRO A 66 15.53 2.59 -5.54
N ILE A 67 14.77 3.06 -4.55
CA ILE A 67 15.29 3.67 -3.31
C ILE A 67 14.84 2.82 -2.14
N ILE A 68 15.73 2.56 -1.16
CA ILE A 68 15.37 1.84 0.07
C ILE A 68 15.14 2.83 1.20
N ILE A 69 14.00 2.67 1.89
CA ILE A 69 13.68 3.33 3.15
C ILE A 69 13.45 2.28 4.25
N LYS A 70 14.46 2.06 5.08
CA LYS A 70 14.37 1.18 6.24
C LYS A 70 13.75 1.91 7.42
N CYS A 71 12.54 1.54 7.81
CA CYS A 71 11.86 2.12 8.97
C CYS A 71 10.86 1.11 9.59
N ASP A 72 10.72 1.12 10.91
CA ASP A 72 9.62 0.44 11.61
C ASP A 72 8.45 1.41 11.81
N LEU A 73 7.37 1.19 11.08
CA LEU A 73 6.17 2.03 11.15
C LEU A 73 5.50 2.04 12.53
N ASN A 74 5.76 1.04 13.38
CA ASN A 74 5.30 1.09 14.76
C ASN A 74 5.95 2.21 15.58
N LEU A 75 7.15 2.63 15.18
CA LEU A 75 7.97 3.65 15.83
C LEU A 75 8.02 4.96 15.02
N LEU A 76 7.19 5.07 13.98
CA LEU A 76 7.13 6.26 13.15
C LEU A 76 6.49 7.40 13.95
N ASP A 77 7.19 8.51 14.02
CA ASP A 77 6.77 9.78 14.60
C ASP A 77 6.87 10.91 13.57
N GLU A 78 6.59 12.13 13.97
CA GLU A 78 6.65 13.29 13.09
C GLU A 78 8.07 13.58 12.58
N ASP A 79 9.10 13.42 13.41
CA ASP A 79 10.48 13.74 13.04
C ASP A 79 11.02 12.71 12.03
N LYS A 80 10.78 11.42 12.27
CA LYS A 80 11.11 10.38 11.29
C LYS A 80 10.32 10.53 9.99
N SER A 81 9.09 11.01 10.05
CA SER A 81 8.29 11.26 8.85
C SER A 81 8.83 12.41 8.02
N LYS A 82 9.35 13.46 8.66
CA LYS A 82 10.08 14.57 8.02
C LYS A 82 11.40 14.08 7.39
N GLU A 83 12.16 13.23 8.12
CA GLU A 83 13.38 12.62 7.58
C GLU A 83 13.09 11.80 6.31
N ILE A 84 12.04 10.99 6.32
CA ILE A 84 11.61 10.23 5.14
C ILE A 84 11.24 11.18 3.98
N ALA A 85 10.48 12.23 4.26
CA ALA A 85 10.13 13.23 3.25
C ALA A 85 11.37 13.92 2.67
N GLU A 86 12.35 14.26 3.50
CA GLU A 86 13.61 14.85 3.08
C GLU A 86 14.43 13.89 2.19
N VAL A 87 14.53 12.62 2.58
CA VAL A 87 15.22 11.60 1.76
C VAL A 87 14.55 11.47 0.40
N ILE A 88 13.21 11.40 0.34
CA ILE A 88 12.49 11.31 -0.93
C ILE A 88 12.71 12.57 -1.76
N SER A 89 12.56 13.75 -1.19
CA SER A 89 12.69 15.02 -1.92
C SER A 89 14.09 15.27 -2.49
N LYS A 90 15.13 14.73 -1.86
CA LYS A 90 16.52 14.83 -2.36
C LYS A 90 16.82 13.88 -3.52
N ASN A 91 16.07 12.78 -3.62
CA ASN A 91 16.34 11.71 -4.59
C ASN A 91 15.29 11.62 -5.70
N THR A 92 14.22 12.41 -5.63
CA THR A 92 13.14 12.37 -6.61
C THR A 92 12.69 13.78 -6.99
N PRO A 93 12.34 14.06 -8.26
CA PRO A 93 11.82 15.36 -8.67
C PRO A 93 10.41 15.62 -8.11
N CYS A 94 9.60 14.58 -7.92
CA CYS A 94 8.30 14.58 -7.25
C CYS A 94 7.91 13.15 -6.86
N LEU A 95 6.92 13.02 -5.99
CA LEU A 95 6.33 11.73 -5.64
C LEU A 95 5.02 11.53 -6.40
N ASP A 96 4.93 10.49 -7.23
CA ASP A 96 3.75 10.20 -8.04
C ASP A 96 2.75 9.29 -7.33
N GLY A 97 3.22 8.49 -6.36
CA GLY A 97 2.34 7.57 -5.66
C GLY A 97 2.77 7.21 -4.25
N ILE A 98 1.77 7.01 -3.39
CA ILE A 98 1.93 6.44 -2.05
C ILE A 98 1.03 5.21 -1.96
N ILE A 99 1.62 4.02 -1.85
CA ILE A 99 0.89 2.78 -1.61
C ILE A 99 1.05 2.39 -0.14
N ASN A 100 0.06 2.73 0.67
CA ASN A 100 -0.04 2.36 2.08
C ASN A 100 -0.50 0.90 2.18
N ASN A 101 0.44 -0.03 2.00
CA ASN A 101 0.18 -1.47 2.02
C ASN A 101 0.65 -2.14 3.32
N ALA A 102 1.67 -1.61 3.98
CA ALA A 102 2.19 -2.19 5.22
C ALA A 102 1.09 -2.36 6.28
N ALA A 103 1.02 -3.55 6.85
CA ALA A 103 0.12 -3.83 7.97
C ALA A 103 0.62 -5.03 8.78
N ILE A 104 0.19 -5.10 10.02
CA ILE A 104 0.32 -6.29 10.87
C ILE A 104 -1.05 -6.72 11.35
N LEU A 105 -1.28 -8.03 11.45
CA LEU A 105 -2.54 -8.60 11.93
C LEU A 105 -2.68 -8.49 13.45
N GLY A 106 -1.56 -8.58 14.16
CA GLY A 106 -1.56 -8.74 15.61
C GLY A 106 -1.98 -10.15 16.03
N LYS A 107 -2.54 -10.28 17.21
CA LYS A 107 -3.04 -11.54 17.76
C LYS A 107 -4.53 -11.72 17.42
N MET A 108 -4.92 -12.92 17.06
CA MET A 108 -6.34 -13.31 16.94
C MET A 108 -6.87 -13.62 18.33
N SER A 109 -7.66 -12.72 18.93
CA SER A 109 -8.13 -12.82 20.31
C SER A 109 -9.48 -12.13 20.50
N SER A 110 -10.22 -12.49 21.54
CA SER A 110 -11.40 -11.72 21.96
C SER A 110 -10.97 -10.30 22.37
N ILE A 111 -11.89 -9.35 22.31
CA ILE A 111 -11.60 -7.97 22.78
C ILE A 111 -11.27 -7.95 24.28
N ALA A 112 -11.94 -8.79 25.07
CA ALA A 112 -11.72 -8.86 26.52
C ALA A 112 -10.30 -9.31 26.89
N ASP A 113 -9.68 -10.17 26.05
CA ASP A 113 -8.36 -10.75 26.30
C ASP A 113 -7.27 -10.11 25.42
N PHE A 114 -7.60 -9.00 24.75
CA PHE A 114 -6.65 -8.38 23.81
C PHE A 114 -5.58 -7.60 24.57
N ASP A 115 -4.32 -7.93 24.35
CA ASP A 115 -3.18 -7.24 24.94
C ASP A 115 -3.06 -5.80 24.45
N LEU A 116 -2.93 -4.84 25.37
CA LEU A 116 -2.85 -3.41 25.07
C LEU A 116 -1.61 -3.07 24.23
N GLY A 117 -0.46 -3.68 24.50
CA GLY A 117 0.77 -3.44 23.73
C GLY A 117 0.63 -3.87 22.27
N THR A 118 0.05 -5.06 22.02
CA THR A 118 -0.27 -5.53 20.69
C THR A 118 -1.32 -4.64 20.01
N TRP A 119 -2.33 -4.19 20.73
CA TRP A 119 -3.34 -3.25 20.24
C TRP A 119 -2.69 -1.97 19.71
N GLN A 120 -1.89 -1.32 20.55
CA GLN A 120 -1.18 -0.09 20.19
C GLN A 120 -0.26 -0.30 18.98
N LYS A 121 0.51 -1.39 18.97
CA LYS A 121 1.40 -1.74 17.86
C LYS A 121 0.64 -1.90 16.52
N VAL A 122 -0.54 -2.53 16.55
CA VAL A 122 -1.38 -2.66 15.35
C VAL A 122 -1.89 -1.30 14.89
N LEU A 123 -2.42 -0.48 15.80
CA LEU A 123 -2.91 0.86 15.43
C LEU A 123 -1.78 1.77 14.94
N ASN A 124 -0.63 1.77 15.60
CA ASN A 124 0.53 2.55 15.17
C ASN A 124 0.97 2.14 13.76
N THR A 125 1.16 0.82 13.54
CA THR A 125 1.66 0.31 12.26
C THR A 125 0.65 0.48 11.11
N ASN A 126 -0.64 0.24 11.35
CA ASN A 126 -1.63 0.18 10.27
C ASN A 126 -2.32 1.52 10.00
N LEU A 127 -2.49 2.35 11.02
CA LEU A 127 -3.27 3.60 10.95
C LEU A 127 -2.42 4.84 11.16
N THR A 128 -1.76 4.98 12.33
CA THR A 128 -1.02 6.20 12.67
C THR A 128 0.10 6.46 11.67
N SER A 129 0.83 5.41 11.26
CA SER A 129 1.87 5.54 10.25
C SER A 129 1.34 5.98 8.89
N SER A 130 0.19 5.43 8.47
CA SER A 130 -0.45 5.82 7.21
C SER A 130 -0.86 7.30 7.23
N PHE A 131 -1.40 7.78 8.35
CA PHE A 131 -1.69 9.20 8.55
C PHE A 131 -0.42 10.05 8.48
N LEU A 132 0.64 9.68 9.20
CA LEU A 132 1.90 10.43 9.21
C LEU A 132 2.56 10.48 7.82
N LEU A 133 2.63 9.34 7.13
CA LEU A 133 3.18 9.30 5.77
C LEU A 133 2.41 10.21 4.83
N VAL A 134 1.08 10.16 4.84
CA VAL A 134 0.27 11.04 3.99
C VAL A 134 0.49 12.50 4.36
N LYS A 135 0.42 12.86 5.65
CA LYS A 135 0.63 14.23 6.14
C LYS A 135 1.93 14.85 5.63
N TYR A 136 3.04 14.09 5.71
CA TYR A 136 4.36 14.64 5.39
C TYR A 136 4.79 14.43 3.93
N LEU A 137 4.20 13.48 3.21
CA LEU A 137 4.59 13.19 1.83
C LEU A 137 3.67 13.82 0.78
N THR A 138 2.43 14.19 1.14
CA THR A 138 1.50 14.85 0.21
C THR A 138 2.09 16.12 -0.44
N PRO A 139 2.85 17.00 0.26
CA PRO A 139 3.48 18.14 -0.39
C PRO A 139 4.45 17.77 -1.52
N LEU A 140 5.09 16.61 -1.45
CA LEU A 140 6.00 16.13 -2.50
C LEU A 140 5.27 15.68 -3.78
N MET A 141 3.95 15.56 -3.72
CA MET A 141 3.10 15.11 -4.83
C MET A 141 2.56 16.26 -5.69
N GLU A 142 2.74 17.52 -5.29
CA GLU A 142 2.15 18.69 -5.97
C GLU A 142 2.57 18.82 -7.45
N ASN A 143 3.81 18.47 -7.77
CA ASN A 143 4.34 18.55 -9.13
C ASN A 143 4.06 17.30 -9.98
N SER A 144 3.41 16.29 -9.44
CA SER A 144 3.02 15.12 -10.21
C SER A 144 1.82 15.43 -11.12
N GLU A 145 1.83 14.88 -12.32
CA GLU A 145 0.70 15.01 -13.25
C GLU A 145 -0.53 14.22 -12.79
N ARG A 146 -0.28 13.05 -12.18
CA ARG A 146 -1.30 12.11 -11.72
C ARG A 146 -0.96 11.53 -10.37
N PRO A 147 -0.95 12.33 -9.30
CA PRO A 147 -0.60 11.83 -7.98
C PRO A 147 -1.69 10.90 -7.44
N ARG A 148 -1.27 9.78 -6.83
CA ARG A 148 -2.16 8.74 -6.29
C ARG A 148 -1.80 8.34 -4.89
N ILE A 149 -2.80 8.28 -4.00
CA ILE A 149 -2.68 7.69 -2.66
C ILE A 149 -3.57 6.45 -2.61
N ILE A 150 -2.99 5.29 -2.34
CA ILE A 150 -3.70 4.01 -2.32
C ILE A 150 -3.53 3.39 -0.93
N PHE A 151 -4.65 3.06 -0.30
CA PHE A 151 -4.68 2.32 0.96
C PHE A 151 -5.10 0.88 0.69
N THR A 152 -4.27 -0.07 1.13
CA THR A 152 -4.65 -1.49 1.11
C THR A 152 -5.60 -1.79 2.25
N SER A 153 -6.84 -2.09 1.90
CA SER A 153 -7.96 -2.39 2.79
C SER A 153 -8.11 -3.90 3.07
N SER A 154 -9.25 -4.28 3.54
CA SER A 154 -9.66 -5.66 3.80
C SER A 154 -11.19 -5.71 3.98
N GLY A 155 -11.83 -6.84 3.70
CA GLY A 155 -13.26 -7.03 3.95
C GLY A 155 -13.68 -6.76 5.41
N VAL A 156 -12.78 -6.91 6.37
CA VAL A 156 -13.05 -6.57 7.79
C VAL A 156 -13.13 -5.05 8.06
N ALA A 157 -12.77 -4.21 7.10
CA ALA A 157 -12.96 -2.77 7.18
C ALA A 157 -14.42 -2.34 7.03
N THR A 158 -15.25 -3.16 6.38
CA THR A 158 -16.67 -2.89 6.15
C THR A 158 -17.57 -3.63 7.14
N LYS A 159 -17.12 -4.77 7.66
CA LYS A 159 -17.87 -5.58 8.62
C LYS A 159 -16.90 -6.20 9.63
N GLY A 160 -17.05 -5.80 10.89
CA GLY A 160 -16.28 -6.38 12.00
C GLY A 160 -16.45 -7.89 12.07
N LYS A 161 -15.38 -8.60 12.43
CA LYS A 161 -15.37 -10.06 12.58
C LYS A 161 -14.80 -10.43 13.94
N ALA A 162 -15.41 -11.41 14.60
CA ALA A 162 -14.94 -11.91 15.90
C ALA A 162 -13.47 -12.31 15.82
N PHE A 163 -12.72 -12.00 16.87
CA PHE A 163 -11.28 -12.26 17.04
C PHE A 163 -10.32 -11.43 16.16
N TRP A 164 -10.83 -10.52 15.31
CA TRP A 164 -10.01 -9.66 14.45
C TRP A 164 -9.62 -8.31 15.08
N GLY A 165 -10.14 -8.02 16.27
CA GLY A 165 -9.82 -6.92 17.18
C GLY A 165 -9.17 -5.68 16.54
N ALA A 166 -7.96 -5.35 16.96
CA ALA A 166 -7.24 -4.16 16.52
C ALA A 166 -7.05 -4.08 15.01
N TYR A 167 -6.86 -5.22 14.32
CA TYR A 167 -6.70 -5.22 12.87
C TYR A 167 -7.96 -4.72 12.15
N ALA A 168 -9.13 -5.28 12.47
CA ALA A 168 -10.38 -4.87 11.84
C ALA A 168 -10.67 -3.38 12.11
N ILE A 169 -10.46 -2.94 13.34
CA ILE A 169 -10.62 -1.54 13.74
C ILE A 169 -9.64 -0.64 12.98
N SER A 170 -8.35 -1.03 12.87
CA SER A 170 -7.37 -0.27 12.10
C SER A 170 -7.76 -0.13 10.62
N LYS A 171 -8.28 -1.20 10.00
CA LYS A 171 -8.69 -1.18 8.58
C LYS A 171 -9.97 -0.37 8.35
N ALA A 172 -10.92 -0.39 9.31
CA ALA A 172 -12.09 0.47 9.28
C ALA A 172 -11.71 1.96 9.42
N ALA A 173 -10.77 2.26 10.33
CA ALA A 173 -10.26 3.62 10.51
C ALA A 173 -9.47 4.12 9.28
N VAL A 174 -8.63 3.27 8.65
CA VAL A 174 -7.94 3.60 7.39
C VAL A 174 -8.93 3.84 6.25
N LYS A 175 -10.04 3.10 6.19
CA LYS A 175 -11.11 3.36 5.22
C LYS A 175 -11.68 4.77 5.43
N SER A 176 -12.03 5.12 6.66
CA SER A 176 -12.54 6.47 6.98
C SER A 176 -11.49 7.55 6.69
N LEU A 177 -10.21 7.33 7.03
CA LEU A 177 -9.11 8.24 6.70
C LEU A 177 -9.01 8.47 5.18
N SER A 178 -9.13 7.41 4.38
CA SER A 178 -9.07 7.54 2.92
C SER A 178 -10.23 8.35 2.34
N GLU A 179 -11.42 8.21 2.92
CA GLU A 179 -12.62 8.97 2.52
C GLU A 179 -12.48 10.46 2.88
N ILE A 180 -11.98 10.76 4.08
CA ILE A 180 -11.72 12.14 4.52
C ILE A 180 -10.69 12.80 3.61
N LEU A 181 -9.56 12.13 3.34
CA LEU A 181 -8.51 12.66 2.47
C LEU A 181 -9.01 12.92 1.05
N GLN A 182 -9.92 12.10 0.55
CA GLN A 182 -10.52 12.31 -0.75
C GLN A 182 -11.36 13.59 -0.78
N GLU A 183 -12.20 13.81 0.22
CA GLU A 183 -13.02 15.05 0.34
C GLU A 183 -12.14 16.30 0.50
N GLU A 184 -11.02 16.21 1.21
CA GLU A 184 -10.11 17.34 1.45
C GLU A 184 -9.22 17.65 0.24
N LEU A 185 -8.70 16.63 -0.46
CA LEU A 185 -7.68 16.81 -1.50
C LEU A 185 -8.25 16.98 -2.90
N GLU A 186 -9.35 16.33 -3.26
CA GLU A 186 -9.92 16.42 -4.62
C GLU A 186 -10.30 17.84 -5.06
N PRO A 187 -10.89 18.70 -4.22
CA PRO A 187 -11.21 20.06 -4.62
C PRO A 187 -10.00 20.96 -4.79
N LEU A 188 -8.88 20.63 -4.15
CA LEU A 188 -7.70 21.49 -4.01
C LEU A 188 -6.50 21.04 -4.84
N SER A 189 -6.50 19.80 -5.35
CA SER A 189 -5.34 19.19 -5.99
C SER A 189 -5.72 18.17 -7.07
N LYS A 190 -4.71 17.64 -7.77
CA LYS A 190 -4.86 16.51 -8.70
C LYS A 190 -4.79 15.15 -8.00
N ILE A 191 -4.58 15.12 -6.69
CA ILE A 191 -4.41 13.87 -5.93
C ILE A 191 -5.73 13.11 -5.93
N LYS A 192 -5.67 11.84 -6.34
CA LYS A 192 -6.78 10.90 -6.17
C LYS A 192 -6.44 9.88 -5.08
N VAL A 193 -7.39 9.63 -4.21
CA VAL A 193 -7.24 8.71 -3.09
C VAL A 193 -8.12 7.47 -3.32
N PHE A 194 -7.54 6.29 -3.17
CA PHE A 194 -8.23 5.02 -3.34
C PHE A 194 -8.09 4.14 -2.09
N ASN A 195 -9.14 3.42 -1.77
CA ASN A 195 -9.14 2.37 -0.77
C ASN A 195 -9.40 1.04 -1.48
N PHE A 196 -8.44 0.13 -1.47
CA PHE A 196 -8.45 -1.11 -2.23
C PHE A 196 -8.45 -2.34 -1.31
N ASP A 197 -9.52 -3.14 -1.38
CA ASP A 197 -9.57 -4.46 -0.74
C ASP A 197 -9.07 -5.53 -1.73
N PRO A 198 -7.87 -6.09 -1.50
CA PRO A 198 -7.32 -7.11 -2.36
C PRO A 198 -8.06 -8.46 -2.25
N GLY A 199 -8.98 -8.63 -1.29
CA GLY A 199 -9.62 -9.91 -0.99
C GLY A 199 -8.64 -10.97 -0.47
N ALA A 200 -9.08 -12.23 -0.44
CA ALA A 200 -8.24 -13.34 -0.03
C ALA A 200 -7.09 -13.55 -1.03
N THR A 201 -5.86 -13.36 -0.56
CA THR A 201 -4.62 -13.39 -1.37
C THR A 201 -3.59 -14.26 -0.68
N ARG A 202 -2.85 -15.07 -1.41
CA ARG A 202 -1.81 -15.97 -0.90
C ARG A 202 -0.64 -15.17 -0.33
N THR A 203 -0.62 -15.05 1.00
CA THR A 203 0.40 -14.33 1.77
C THR A 203 0.64 -15.00 3.11
N SER A 204 1.79 -14.74 3.74
CA SER A 204 2.07 -15.23 5.10
C SER A 204 1.07 -14.70 6.15
N MET A 205 0.54 -13.49 5.96
CA MET A 205 -0.51 -12.94 6.82
C MET A 205 -1.82 -13.74 6.70
N ARG A 206 -2.20 -14.13 5.48
CA ARG A 206 -3.39 -14.96 5.25
C ARG A 206 -3.24 -16.34 5.85
N ALA A 207 -2.09 -17.00 5.64
CA ALA A 207 -1.80 -18.30 6.22
C ALA A 207 -1.84 -18.27 7.77
N TYR A 208 -1.35 -17.20 8.38
CA TYR A 208 -1.47 -17.02 9.84
C TYR A 208 -2.93 -16.85 10.30
N ALA A 209 -3.74 -16.08 9.56
CA ALA A 209 -5.15 -15.84 9.92
C ALA A 209 -6.05 -17.06 9.70
N TYR A 210 -5.70 -17.91 8.74
CA TYR A 210 -6.48 -19.09 8.33
C TYR A 210 -5.55 -20.29 8.11
N PRO A 211 -5.01 -20.88 9.19
CA PRO A 211 -4.00 -21.94 9.06
C PRO A 211 -4.53 -23.25 8.44
N ALA A 212 -5.84 -23.46 8.41
CA ALA A 212 -6.46 -24.63 7.80
C ALA A 212 -6.92 -24.40 6.34
N GLU A 213 -6.71 -23.19 5.80
CA GLU A 213 -7.07 -22.86 4.41
C GLU A 213 -6.01 -23.40 3.44
N ASP A 214 -6.44 -24.05 2.37
CA ASP A 214 -5.53 -24.50 1.32
C ASP A 214 -4.95 -23.28 0.57
N PRO A 215 -3.62 -23.04 0.63
CA PRO A 215 -2.99 -21.93 -0.07
C PRO A 215 -3.17 -21.98 -1.60
N SER A 216 -3.37 -23.17 -2.18
CA SER A 216 -3.56 -23.35 -3.62
C SER A 216 -4.91 -22.81 -4.11
N SER A 217 -5.90 -22.69 -3.21
CA SER A 217 -7.21 -22.08 -3.50
C SER A 217 -7.17 -20.55 -3.57
N LEU A 218 -6.06 -19.94 -3.17
CA LEU A 218 -5.91 -18.50 -3.11
C LEU A 218 -5.18 -17.97 -4.34
N LYS A 219 -5.63 -16.80 -4.82
CA LYS A 219 -4.92 -16.10 -5.89
C LYS A 219 -3.54 -15.63 -5.43
N ASP A 220 -2.63 -15.53 -6.38
CA ASP A 220 -1.33 -14.91 -6.18
C ASP A 220 -1.43 -13.39 -6.02
N ALA A 221 -0.49 -12.81 -5.28
CA ALA A 221 -0.43 -11.36 -5.10
C ALA A 221 -0.13 -10.62 -6.41
N SER A 222 0.58 -11.24 -7.35
CA SER A 222 0.84 -10.70 -8.69
C SER A 222 -0.44 -10.42 -9.49
N SER A 223 -1.52 -11.18 -9.27
CA SER A 223 -2.82 -10.95 -9.93
C SER A 223 -3.47 -9.60 -9.58
N LEU A 224 -2.96 -8.92 -8.55
CA LEU A 224 -3.43 -7.59 -8.15
C LEU A 224 -2.80 -6.47 -8.97
N LEU A 225 -1.73 -6.73 -9.72
CA LEU A 225 -0.94 -5.70 -10.41
C LEU A 225 -1.79 -4.83 -11.32
N ASN A 226 -2.71 -5.40 -12.10
CA ASN A 226 -3.58 -4.64 -13.00
C ASN A 226 -4.44 -3.59 -12.29
N TYR A 227 -4.82 -3.83 -11.03
CA TYR A 227 -5.50 -2.82 -10.22
C TYR A 227 -4.59 -1.64 -9.90
N TYR A 228 -3.34 -1.91 -9.51
CA TYR A 228 -2.39 -0.85 -9.20
C TYR A 228 -2.00 -0.05 -10.44
N LEU A 229 -1.77 -0.70 -11.59
CA LEU A 229 -1.55 0.00 -12.86
C LEU A 229 -2.75 0.87 -13.25
N TRP A 230 -3.97 0.35 -13.04
CA TRP A 230 -5.18 1.11 -13.31
C TRP A 230 -5.28 2.37 -12.43
N PHE A 231 -4.91 2.32 -11.14
CA PHE A 231 -4.91 3.51 -10.28
C PHE A 231 -4.04 4.63 -10.86
N PHE A 232 -2.92 4.32 -11.44
CA PHE A 232 -2.02 5.30 -12.06
C PHE A 232 -2.42 5.70 -13.49
N SER A 233 -3.45 5.10 -14.08
CA SER A 233 -3.90 5.41 -15.43
C SER A 233 -4.91 6.57 -15.47
N ALA A 234 -5.06 7.19 -16.64
CA ALA A 234 -6.11 8.19 -16.89
C ALA A 234 -7.54 7.62 -16.69
N LYS A 235 -7.68 6.30 -16.82
CA LYS A 235 -8.99 5.62 -16.66
C LYS A 235 -9.53 5.68 -15.23
N SER A 236 -8.68 5.99 -14.24
CA SER A 236 -9.07 6.14 -12.84
C SER A 236 -9.52 7.56 -12.47
N GLU A 237 -9.30 8.57 -13.34
CA GLU A 237 -9.54 9.98 -13.01
C GLU A 237 -11.02 10.35 -12.88
N ASN A 238 -11.86 9.80 -13.72
CA ASN A 238 -13.26 10.22 -13.86
C ASN A 238 -14.25 9.35 -13.09
N LYS A 239 -13.77 8.59 -12.10
CA LYS A 239 -14.63 7.68 -11.35
C LYS A 239 -14.69 8.11 -9.89
N ASP A 240 -15.88 8.46 -9.44
CA ASP A 240 -16.21 8.65 -8.02
C ASP A 240 -16.27 7.28 -7.31
N ILE A 241 -15.12 6.57 -7.31
CA ILE A 241 -14.99 5.26 -6.70
C ILE A 241 -14.03 5.39 -5.53
N ARG A 242 -14.59 5.42 -4.33
CA ARG A 242 -13.84 5.57 -3.07
C ARG A 242 -13.30 4.25 -2.53
N TYR A 243 -14.03 3.17 -2.76
CA TYR A 243 -13.70 1.84 -2.31
C TYR A 243 -13.77 0.84 -3.46
N ILE A 244 -12.67 0.14 -3.69
CA ILE A 244 -12.55 -0.87 -4.75
C ILE A 244 -12.24 -2.22 -4.11
N GLN A 245 -12.97 -3.24 -4.52
CA GLN A 245 -12.72 -4.61 -4.11
C GLN A 245 -12.28 -5.44 -5.31
N TYR A 246 -11.29 -6.30 -5.10
CA TYR A 246 -10.90 -7.30 -6.09
C TYR A 246 -12.11 -8.18 -6.45
N ASN A 247 -12.32 -8.38 -7.75
CA ASN A 247 -13.37 -9.24 -8.26
C ASN A 247 -12.75 -10.30 -9.19
N ALA A 248 -12.87 -11.58 -8.82
CA ALA A 248 -12.31 -12.71 -9.56
C ALA A 248 -12.92 -12.90 -10.97
N SER A 249 -14.12 -12.37 -11.24
CA SER A 249 -14.72 -12.41 -12.59
C SER A 249 -14.03 -11.48 -13.60
N ASN A 250 -12.96 -10.80 -13.21
CA ASN A 250 -12.22 -9.81 -14.00
C ASN A 250 -10.74 -10.21 -14.21
N SER A 251 -10.37 -11.45 -13.92
CA SER A 251 -8.99 -11.99 -14.13
C SER A 251 -8.98 -12.97 -15.30
#